data_e6cee8982be2af620521dd784d743762
#
_entry.id   e6cee8982be2af620521dd784d743762
#
_cell.length_a   1.000
_cell.length_b   1.000
_cell.length_c   1.000
_cell.angle_alpha   90.00
_cell.angle_beta   90.00
_cell.angle_gamma   90.00
#
_symmetry.space_group_name_H-M   'P 1'
#
loop_
_entity.id
_entity.type
_entity.pdbx_description
1 polymer ?
#
loop_
_entity_poly.entity_id
_entity_poly.type
_entity_poly.pdbx_seq_one_letter_code
_entity_poly.pdbx_strand_id
1 'polypeptide(L)'
;MKPSLLFLSCCLFLTVFFGLSNLIAQVKNQPYSYQHSQKYNEILYSPNTRLHTSSKPFLFRNELLVKYDSLTSMHKTSSDNWFMRKLFNEHLVEVNKEDHTFYLDFLPDFQIGSELINSDKRTTWLNTRGLQAGLTIKDKFTFYANFFENQAVFPNYLDDYMGVNEVVPGQGAVENLSNHKKDWMYATASLTYDFSDYFQLTLAYDKNHIGDGYRSMLLSDFSSNYTHLKFTGNIGNVQYTSIWAYMLDPKNPRRDSLDSGGRFGDGIKWGAFQYLDYNVNNRLSIGLFQSVIWANSNQAGYRGFDFNYINPGILLRPVESTNSTSPDKMFMGLNAKYKVLKNATAYGQFLLGEFTAKEFFGGNGYAHNKWGVQLGVRGYDAFGIRNLNFLAEYNVARPYTYQHFVSISNYSNHGEPLAHPRGANFHEVLGIANYSWNRFDFSLQGVYSRFGTDPADGSNMGGDIFQSYRTIPNMYGNSIGQGIENNLYYADAKAAYVLNPKYNLRLEVGYTQRFRYIEDQTAQKSGVISVGLRSSFRNFYGDM
;
A
#
# COMPACT_ATOMS: atom_id res chain seq x y z
N MET A 1 8.18 11.50 35.47
CA MET A 1 9.53 10.93 35.18
C MET A 1 10.28 11.93 34.29
N LYS A 2 11.50 12.29 34.61
CA LYS A 2 12.25 13.40 33.98
C LYS A 2 12.63 13.05 32.55
N PRO A 3 12.37 13.92 31.55
CA PRO A 3 12.63 13.64 30.12
C PRO A 3 14.13 13.62 29.73
N SER A 4 15.04 13.83 30.66
CA SER A 4 16.47 13.90 30.40
C SER A 4 17.20 12.56 30.23
N LEU A 5 16.62 11.43 30.66
CA LEU A 5 17.27 10.12 30.55
C LEU A 5 17.12 9.47 29.20
N LEU A 6 15.98 9.68 28.50
CA LEU A 6 15.76 9.14 27.16
C LEU A 6 16.63 9.84 26.10
N PHE A 7 16.86 11.15 26.26
CA PHE A 7 17.71 11.92 25.35
C PHE A 7 19.20 11.56 25.49
N LEU A 8 19.66 11.28 26.72
CA LEU A 8 21.04 10.83 26.96
C LEU A 8 21.27 9.40 26.43
N SER A 9 20.28 8.51 26.50
CA SER A 9 20.37 7.14 25.98
C SER A 9 20.45 7.11 24.45
N CYS A 10 19.72 7.98 23.74
CA CYS A 10 19.84 8.13 22.28
C CYS A 10 21.20 8.71 21.86
N CYS A 11 21.75 9.67 22.61
CA CYS A 11 23.04 10.25 22.29
C CYS A 11 24.21 9.27 22.58
N LEU A 12 24.11 8.41 23.59
CA LEU A 12 25.13 7.42 23.89
C LEU A 12 25.18 6.27 22.86
N PHE A 13 24.06 5.96 22.21
CA PHE A 13 24.05 4.96 21.11
C PHE A 13 24.76 5.47 19.85
N LEU A 14 24.82 6.78 19.66
CA LEU A 14 25.47 7.43 18.51
C LEU A 14 27.00 7.53 18.60
N THR A 15 27.60 7.37 19.79
CA THR A 15 29.04 7.61 19.99
C THR A 15 29.92 6.35 19.91
N VAL A 16 29.37 5.15 19.83
CA VAL A 16 30.12 3.87 19.84
C VAL A 16 30.59 3.39 18.47
N PHE A 17 30.22 4.07 17.37
CA PHE A 17 30.47 3.56 16.01
C PHE A 17 31.49 4.36 15.17
N PHE A 18 32.58 4.86 15.73
CA PHE A 18 33.63 5.50 14.92
C PHE A 18 34.92 4.69 14.90
N GLY A 19 35.13 3.92 13.87
CA GLY A 19 36.43 3.25 13.62
C GLY A 19 36.47 2.41 12.32
N LEU A 20 37.03 3.00 11.27
CA LEU A 20 37.88 2.47 10.18
C LEU A 20 37.29 1.72 8.96
N SER A 21 37.70 2.24 7.84
CA SER A 21 38.08 1.69 6.50
C SER A 21 37.05 1.51 5.37
N ASN A 22 37.48 1.90 4.16
CA ASN A 22 36.78 2.17 2.90
C ASN A 22 36.25 1.00 2.05
N LEU A 23 34.97 0.65 2.15
CA LEU A 23 34.09 0.11 1.12
C LEU A 23 32.81 0.94 1.16
N ILE A 24 32.36 1.47 0.04
CA ILE A 24 31.18 2.34 0.01
C ILE A 24 29.94 1.46 0.10
N ALA A 25 29.38 1.32 1.30
CA ALA A 25 28.07 0.71 1.47
C ALA A 25 26.99 1.60 0.82
N GLN A 26 26.07 1.02 0.06
CA GLN A 26 24.98 1.74 -0.61
C GLN A 26 23.66 1.55 0.14
N VAL A 27 22.79 2.56 0.09
CA VAL A 27 21.47 2.50 0.72
C VAL A 27 20.58 1.52 -0.04
N LYS A 28 20.28 0.36 0.54
CA LYS A 28 19.53 -0.72 -0.09
C LYS A 28 18.01 -0.59 0.07
N ASN A 29 17.55 0.06 1.13
CA ASN A 29 16.13 0.22 1.38
C ASN A 29 15.62 1.53 0.78
N GLN A 30 14.57 1.42 -0.02
CA GLN A 30 13.82 2.55 -0.54
C GLN A 30 12.36 2.38 -0.14
N PRO A 31 11.71 3.44 0.37
CA PRO A 31 10.29 3.37 0.68
C PRO A 31 9.49 3.07 -0.59
N TYR A 32 8.49 2.20 -0.48
CA TYR A 32 7.62 1.90 -1.60
C TYR A 32 6.69 3.08 -1.86
N SER A 33 6.94 3.76 -2.97
CA SER A 33 6.08 4.80 -3.53
C SER A 33 5.82 4.46 -4.98
N TYR A 34 4.56 4.37 -5.37
CA TYR A 34 4.20 4.06 -6.76
C TYR A 34 4.82 5.09 -7.72
N GLN A 35 4.62 6.39 -7.44
CA GLN A 35 5.15 7.47 -8.27
C GLN A 35 6.67 7.44 -8.42
N HIS A 36 7.39 7.18 -7.32
CA HIS A 36 8.86 7.10 -7.37
C HIS A 36 9.34 5.83 -8.06
N SER A 37 8.69 4.69 -7.81
CA SER A 37 9.08 3.39 -8.35
C SER A 37 8.96 3.31 -9.88
N GLN A 38 8.15 4.17 -10.51
CA GLN A 38 8.04 4.25 -11.98
C GLN A 38 9.37 4.57 -12.67
N LYS A 39 10.26 5.31 -12.01
CA LYS A 39 11.59 5.67 -12.52
C LYS A 39 12.52 4.47 -12.74
N TYR A 40 12.15 3.30 -12.18
CA TYR A 40 12.88 2.03 -12.29
C TYR A 40 12.25 1.04 -13.28
N ASN A 41 11.14 1.39 -13.94
CA ASN A 41 10.40 0.50 -14.82
C ASN A 41 11.24 -0.09 -15.96
N GLU A 42 12.17 0.70 -16.52
CA GLU A 42 13.11 0.25 -17.54
C GLU A 42 13.93 -0.99 -17.09
N ILE A 43 14.35 -1.03 -15.82
CA ILE A 43 15.11 -2.17 -15.26
C ILE A 43 14.13 -3.26 -14.81
N LEU A 44 13.07 -2.91 -14.08
CA LEU A 44 12.16 -3.88 -13.48
C LEU A 44 11.41 -4.72 -14.53
N TYR A 45 11.04 -4.09 -15.67
CA TYR A 45 10.18 -4.73 -16.67
C TYR A 45 10.86 -4.97 -18.02
N SER A 46 12.18 -4.75 -18.13
CA SER A 46 12.94 -5.11 -19.32
C SER A 46 12.89 -6.62 -19.58
N PRO A 47 12.74 -7.07 -20.83
CA PRO A 47 12.83 -8.50 -21.17
C PRO A 47 14.25 -9.08 -20.99
N ASN A 48 15.24 -8.24 -20.72
CA ASN A 48 16.62 -8.66 -20.46
C ASN A 48 16.86 -9.04 -18.99
N THR A 49 15.90 -8.79 -18.08
CA THR A 49 16.02 -9.06 -16.65
C THR A 49 15.01 -10.13 -16.20
N ARG A 50 15.38 -10.87 -15.14
CA ARG A 50 14.51 -11.85 -14.45
C ARG A 50 14.21 -11.43 -13.02
N LEU A 51 14.08 -10.14 -12.77
CA LEU A 51 13.77 -9.63 -11.43
C LEU A 51 12.36 -10.04 -11.01
N HIS A 52 12.23 -10.48 -9.77
CA HIS A 52 10.96 -10.69 -9.10
C HIS A 52 10.39 -9.35 -8.66
N THR A 53 9.36 -8.85 -9.34
CA THR A 53 8.81 -7.49 -9.12
C THR A 53 7.48 -7.49 -8.39
N SER A 54 6.87 -8.66 -8.21
CA SER A 54 5.50 -8.75 -7.72
C SER A 54 5.38 -8.66 -6.19
N SER A 55 6.43 -8.95 -5.40
CA SER A 55 6.42 -8.81 -3.94
C SER A 55 7.16 -7.54 -3.53
N LYS A 56 6.47 -6.55 -2.95
CA LYS A 56 7.01 -5.24 -2.56
C LYS A 56 6.73 -4.97 -1.07
N PRO A 57 7.53 -4.10 -0.39
CA PRO A 57 8.80 -3.53 -0.84
C PRO A 57 9.88 -4.60 -0.99
N PHE A 58 10.86 -4.33 -1.85
CA PHE A 58 12.07 -5.15 -2.01
C PHE A 58 13.32 -4.29 -1.88
N LEU A 59 14.44 -4.89 -1.44
CA LEU A 59 15.70 -4.17 -1.34
C LEU A 59 16.32 -3.95 -2.74
N PHE A 60 16.88 -2.78 -2.92
CA PHE A 60 17.64 -2.45 -4.12
C PHE A 60 18.99 -3.17 -4.09
N ARG A 61 19.31 -3.83 -5.18
CA ARG A 61 20.59 -4.54 -5.40
C ARG A 61 21.06 -4.32 -6.82
N ASN A 62 22.37 -4.41 -7.04
CA ASN A 62 22.98 -4.38 -8.36
C ASN A 62 22.48 -3.22 -9.25
N GLU A 63 21.86 -3.54 -10.38
CA GLU A 63 21.38 -2.58 -11.37
C GLU A 63 20.41 -1.52 -10.80
N LEU A 64 19.58 -1.89 -9.80
CA LEU A 64 18.68 -0.94 -9.15
C LEU A 64 19.43 0.10 -8.32
N LEU A 65 20.52 -0.28 -7.64
CA LEU A 65 21.38 0.66 -6.92
C LEU A 65 22.09 1.61 -7.88
N VAL A 66 22.63 1.10 -9.00
CA VAL A 66 23.25 1.93 -10.04
C VAL A 66 22.26 2.94 -10.60
N LYS A 67 21.01 2.51 -10.86
CA LYS A 67 19.96 3.44 -11.34
C LYS A 67 19.59 4.47 -10.28
N TYR A 68 19.50 4.07 -9.01
CA TYR A 68 19.26 4.99 -7.89
C TYR A 68 20.34 6.07 -7.83
N ASP A 69 21.61 5.68 -7.87
CA ASP A 69 22.72 6.63 -7.87
C ASP A 69 22.68 7.57 -9.08
N SER A 70 22.35 7.04 -10.25
CA SER A 70 22.16 7.85 -11.45
C SER A 70 21.04 8.88 -11.29
N LEU A 71 19.87 8.47 -10.76
CA LEU A 71 18.72 9.37 -10.54
C LEU A 71 19.01 10.43 -9.47
N THR A 72 19.69 10.07 -8.40
CA THR A 72 19.99 10.97 -7.28
C THR A 72 21.20 11.89 -7.56
N SER A 73 22.07 11.51 -8.51
CA SER A 73 23.21 12.33 -8.93
C SER A 73 22.94 13.20 -10.15
N MET A 74 21.78 13.03 -10.80
CA MET A 74 21.40 13.88 -11.94
C MET A 74 21.33 15.35 -11.53
N HIS A 75 21.97 16.20 -12.35
CA HIS A 75 21.94 17.66 -12.16
C HIS A 75 22.46 18.14 -10.78
N LYS A 76 23.54 17.51 -10.28
CA LYS A 76 24.21 18.00 -9.08
C LYS A 76 24.62 19.46 -9.30
N THR A 77 24.16 20.35 -8.44
CA THR A 77 24.65 21.74 -8.42
C THR A 77 26.04 21.73 -7.80
N SER A 78 27.05 22.18 -8.55
CA SER A 78 28.38 22.40 -8.00
C SER A 78 28.34 23.63 -7.11
N SER A 79 28.23 23.45 -5.82
CA SER A 79 28.26 24.54 -4.85
C SER A 79 29.10 24.12 -3.65
N ASP A 80 30.05 24.95 -3.25
CA ASP A 80 30.83 24.76 -2.02
C ASP A 80 30.02 25.14 -0.77
N ASN A 81 28.89 25.82 -0.95
CA ASN A 81 28.02 26.20 0.16
C ASN A 81 27.31 24.98 0.73
N TRP A 82 27.52 24.71 2.03
CA TRP A 82 26.92 23.58 2.75
C TRP A 82 25.40 23.54 2.62
N PHE A 83 24.71 24.68 2.80
CA PHE A 83 23.26 24.77 2.75
C PHE A 83 22.71 24.40 1.34
N MET A 84 23.36 24.90 0.29
CA MET A 84 22.97 24.58 -1.08
C MET A 84 23.17 23.10 -1.42
N ARG A 85 24.26 22.47 -0.96
CA ARG A 85 24.47 21.03 -1.15
C ARG A 85 23.35 20.22 -0.47
N LYS A 86 23.00 20.55 0.77
CA LYS A 86 21.92 19.85 1.52
C LYS A 86 20.56 20.07 0.88
N LEU A 87 20.27 21.28 0.41
CA LEU A 87 19.00 21.61 -0.22
C LEU A 87 18.79 20.90 -1.56
N PHE A 88 19.85 20.65 -2.35
CA PHE A 88 19.70 20.19 -3.74
C PHE A 88 20.28 18.81 -4.05
N ASN A 89 21.22 18.28 -3.27
CA ASN A 89 22.05 17.17 -3.72
C ASN A 89 22.29 16.06 -2.68
N GLU A 90 22.27 16.39 -1.38
CA GLU A 90 22.75 15.52 -0.32
C GLU A 90 21.66 15.25 0.72
N HIS A 91 21.78 14.15 1.45
CA HIS A 91 21.03 13.99 2.69
C HIS A 91 21.43 15.05 3.71
N LEU A 92 20.54 15.39 4.65
CA LEU A 92 20.82 16.37 5.69
C LEU A 92 22.02 15.93 6.55
N VAL A 93 22.01 14.67 6.98
CA VAL A 93 23.17 13.99 7.55
C VAL A 93 23.45 12.77 6.68
N GLU A 94 24.71 12.57 6.30
CA GLU A 94 25.13 11.42 5.50
C GLU A 94 26.51 10.98 5.97
N VAL A 95 26.64 9.70 6.29
CA VAL A 95 27.89 9.05 6.67
C VAL A 95 28.05 7.83 5.77
N ASN A 96 29.07 7.85 4.92
CA ASN A 96 29.41 6.75 4.05
C ASN A 96 30.79 6.23 4.41
N LYS A 97 30.87 5.01 4.93
CA LYS A 97 32.11 4.30 5.23
C LYS A 97 32.09 2.94 4.54
N GLU A 98 33.22 2.24 4.55
CA GLU A 98 33.38 0.95 3.88
C GLU A 98 32.35 -0.09 4.32
N ASP A 99 32.09 -0.15 5.62
CA ASP A 99 31.27 -1.17 6.24
C ASP A 99 29.86 -0.71 6.60
N HIS A 100 29.58 0.60 6.52
CA HIS A 100 28.24 1.13 6.80
C HIS A 100 27.92 2.45 6.10
N THR A 101 26.65 2.60 5.80
CA THR A 101 26.05 3.85 5.32
C THR A 101 24.92 4.26 6.26
N PHE A 102 24.92 5.51 6.70
CA PHE A 102 23.83 6.10 7.47
C PHE A 102 23.39 7.41 6.85
N TYR A 103 22.10 7.67 6.84
CA TYR A 103 21.56 8.98 6.51
C TYR A 103 20.38 9.34 7.40
N LEU A 104 20.17 10.66 7.55
CA LEU A 104 19.03 11.25 8.24
C LEU A 104 18.57 12.49 7.46
N ASP A 105 17.25 12.61 7.25
CA ASP A 105 16.63 13.76 6.60
C ASP A 105 15.44 14.28 7.40
N PHE A 106 15.23 15.59 7.31
CA PHE A 106 13.99 16.25 7.66
C PHE A 106 13.10 16.33 6.41
N LEU A 107 11.83 15.94 6.54
CA LEU A 107 10.87 15.84 5.46
C LEU A 107 9.72 16.83 5.64
N PRO A 108 9.88 18.10 5.21
CA PRO A 108 8.78 19.07 5.22
C PRO A 108 7.78 18.70 4.11
N ASP A 109 6.49 18.57 4.44
CA ASP A 109 5.44 18.31 3.46
C ASP A 109 4.28 19.27 3.71
N PHE A 110 4.34 20.44 3.05
CA PHE A 110 3.39 21.53 3.19
C PHE A 110 2.63 21.75 1.89
N GLN A 111 1.31 21.80 1.99
CA GLN A 111 0.43 22.07 0.86
C GLN A 111 -0.67 23.04 1.27
N ILE A 112 -1.03 23.95 0.38
CA ILE A 112 -2.23 24.77 0.48
C ILE A 112 -3.04 24.60 -0.79
N GLY A 113 -4.37 24.61 -0.66
CA GLY A 113 -5.26 24.45 -1.80
C GLY A 113 -6.63 25.08 -1.53
N SER A 114 -7.45 25.04 -2.56
CA SER A 114 -8.83 25.53 -2.49
C SER A 114 -9.76 24.57 -3.21
N GLU A 115 -10.87 24.25 -2.59
CA GLU A 115 -11.97 23.54 -3.22
C GLU A 115 -12.83 24.51 -4.01
N LEU A 116 -12.91 24.35 -5.35
CA LEU A 116 -13.46 25.36 -6.28
C LEU A 116 -14.92 25.08 -6.66
N ILE A 117 -15.35 23.82 -6.64
CA ILE A 117 -16.59 23.35 -7.29
C ILE A 117 -17.66 22.94 -6.27
N ASN A 118 -17.46 23.14 -4.99
CA ASN A 118 -18.48 22.84 -4.00
C ASN A 118 -19.20 24.12 -3.55
N SER A 119 -20.47 23.99 -3.12
CA SER A 119 -21.21 25.10 -2.49
C SER A 119 -20.47 25.63 -1.26
N ASP A 120 -19.82 24.77 -0.51
CA ASP A 120 -18.96 25.10 0.63
C ASP A 120 -17.50 25.19 0.19
N LYS A 121 -17.11 26.34 -0.35
CA LYS A 121 -15.72 26.64 -0.69
C LYS A 121 -14.84 26.49 0.54
N ARG A 122 -13.97 25.47 0.51
CA ARG A 122 -13.08 25.16 1.62
C ARG A 122 -11.62 25.42 1.23
N THR A 123 -10.89 26.13 2.07
CA THR A 123 -9.43 26.17 1.98
C THR A 123 -8.88 24.87 2.56
N THR A 124 -8.21 24.08 1.71
CA THR A 124 -7.52 22.85 2.12
C THR A 124 -6.07 23.14 2.43
N TRP A 125 -5.50 22.41 3.37
CA TRP A 125 -4.08 22.53 3.65
C TRP A 125 -3.55 21.23 4.29
N LEU A 126 -2.27 20.97 4.12
CA LEU A 126 -1.51 19.92 4.78
C LEU A 126 -0.27 20.55 5.40
N ASN A 127 -0.01 20.23 6.66
CA ASN A 127 1.17 20.63 7.41
C ASN A 127 1.77 19.35 8.03
N THR A 128 2.82 18.85 7.40
CA THR A 128 3.50 17.64 7.85
C THR A 128 4.95 17.94 8.20
N ARG A 129 5.36 17.43 9.35
CA ARG A 129 6.76 17.42 9.80
C ARG A 129 7.22 15.98 9.85
N GLY A 130 8.13 15.63 8.98
CA GLY A 130 8.62 14.28 8.87
C GLY A 130 10.11 14.16 9.12
N LEU A 131 10.52 12.96 9.50
CA LEU A 131 11.89 12.52 9.60
C LEU A 131 12.04 11.18 8.90
N GLN A 132 13.17 10.95 8.24
CA GLN A 132 13.56 9.61 7.79
C GLN A 132 15.01 9.32 8.14
N ALA A 133 15.28 8.06 8.40
CA ALA A 133 16.63 7.56 8.60
C ALA A 133 16.81 6.21 7.92
N GLY A 134 17.99 5.98 7.38
CA GLY A 134 18.39 4.69 6.82
C GLY A 134 19.80 4.33 7.25
N LEU A 135 20.01 3.02 7.45
CA LEU A 135 21.30 2.45 7.83
C LEU A 135 21.49 1.13 7.09
N THR A 136 22.68 0.95 6.51
CA THR A 136 23.11 -0.35 5.96
C THR A 136 24.45 -0.70 6.56
N ILE A 137 24.60 -1.93 7.08
CA ILE A 137 25.84 -2.43 7.68
C ILE A 137 26.29 -3.69 6.95
N LYS A 138 27.53 -3.68 6.44
CA LYS A 138 28.20 -4.83 5.78
C LYS A 138 27.34 -5.51 4.73
N ASP A 139 26.48 -4.76 4.05
CA ASP A 139 25.53 -5.27 3.05
C ASP A 139 24.59 -6.38 3.52
N LYS A 140 24.56 -6.68 4.81
CA LYS A 140 23.74 -7.73 5.40
C LYS A 140 22.60 -7.21 6.27
N PHE A 141 22.81 -6.10 6.92
CA PHE A 141 21.85 -5.53 7.83
C PHE A 141 21.37 -4.19 7.29
N THR A 142 20.07 -4.04 7.13
CA THR A 142 19.47 -2.80 6.63
C THR A 142 18.35 -2.37 7.56
N PHE A 143 18.42 -1.13 8.00
CA PHE A 143 17.36 -0.48 8.77
C PHE A 143 16.85 0.74 8.00
N TYR A 144 15.55 0.94 8.01
CA TYR A 144 14.88 2.12 7.51
C TYR A 144 13.74 2.50 8.44
N ALA A 145 13.59 3.78 8.71
CA ALA A 145 12.43 4.29 9.43
C ALA A 145 12.04 5.67 8.90
N ASN A 146 10.74 5.95 8.91
CA ASN A 146 10.21 7.29 8.77
C ASN A 146 9.12 7.55 9.81
N PHE A 147 8.95 8.82 10.12
CA PHE A 147 7.93 9.31 11.04
C PHE A 147 7.39 10.63 10.51
N PHE A 148 6.06 10.79 10.54
CA PHE A 148 5.37 12.00 10.11
C PHE A 148 4.30 12.38 11.11
N GLU A 149 4.37 13.60 11.62
CA GLU A 149 3.31 14.26 12.34
C GLU A 149 2.53 15.12 11.34
N ASN A 150 1.24 14.91 11.23
CA ASN A 150 0.43 15.50 10.19
C ASN A 150 -0.78 16.23 10.76
N GLN A 151 -1.03 17.42 10.23
CA GLN A 151 -2.26 18.15 10.42
C GLN A 151 -2.80 18.59 9.07
N ALA A 152 -4.11 18.51 8.86
CA ALA A 152 -4.70 18.90 7.58
C ALA A 152 -6.16 19.36 7.71
N VAL A 153 -6.58 20.10 6.68
CA VAL A 153 -7.99 20.23 6.29
C VAL A 153 -8.12 19.69 4.88
N PHE A 154 -8.90 18.64 4.74
CA PHE A 154 -9.13 17.96 3.48
C PHE A 154 -10.36 18.50 2.71
N PRO A 155 -10.48 18.19 1.39
CA PRO A 155 -11.72 18.39 0.65
C PRO A 155 -12.88 17.63 1.30
N ASN A 156 -14.11 18.12 1.09
CA ASN A 156 -15.31 17.60 1.74
C ASN A 156 -15.46 16.07 1.60
N TYR A 157 -15.24 15.51 0.42
CA TYR A 157 -15.42 14.08 0.17
C TYR A 157 -14.44 13.19 0.96
N LEU A 158 -13.21 13.68 1.23
CA LEU A 158 -12.24 12.96 2.09
C LEU A 158 -12.59 13.14 3.56
N ASP A 159 -13.09 14.32 3.95
CA ASP A 159 -13.61 14.57 5.29
C ASP A 159 -14.76 13.62 5.63
N ASP A 160 -15.71 13.44 4.68
CA ASP A 160 -16.82 12.48 4.80
C ASP A 160 -16.30 11.02 4.93
N TYR A 161 -15.32 10.62 4.09
CA TYR A 161 -14.71 9.29 4.19
C TYR A 161 -14.09 9.04 5.57
N MET A 162 -13.33 10.01 6.08
CA MET A 162 -12.70 9.94 7.40
C MET A 162 -13.72 9.96 8.54
N GLY A 163 -14.84 10.65 8.37
CA GLY A 163 -15.95 10.64 9.31
C GLY A 163 -16.59 9.26 9.50
N VAL A 164 -16.62 8.45 8.43
CA VAL A 164 -17.20 7.09 8.46
C VAL A 164 -16.18 6.01 8.86
N ASN A 165 -14.94 6.14 8.40
CA ASN A 165 -13.93 5.09 8.56
C ASN A 165 -12.93 5.36 9.69
N GLU A 166 -12.91 6.58 10.25
CA GLU A 166 -12.01 7.02 11.33
C GLU A 166 -10.51 6.88 10.98
N VAL A 167 -10.19 6.86 9.67
CA VAL A 167 -8.82 6.75 9.15
C VAL A 167 -8.58 7.72 8.00
N VAL A 168 -7.38 8.26 7.90
CA VAL A 168 -6.90 8.91 6.67
C VAL A 168 -6.58 7.84 5.65
N PRO A 169 -7.14 7.86 4.42
CA PRO A 169 -7.01 6.79 3.44
C PRO A 169 -5.57 6.30 3.29
N GLY A 170 -5.33 5.05 3.67
CA GLY A 170 -4.02 4.41 3.59
C GLY A 170 -2.97 4.92 4.58
N GLN A 171 -3.32 5.70 5.58
CA GLN A 171 -2.32 6.30 6.49
C GLN A 171 -2.43 5.81 7.94
N GLY A 172 -3.62 5.80 8.50
CA GLY A 172 -3.85 5.40 9.89
C GLY A 172 -5.01 6.14 10.55
N ALA A 173 -5.25 5.80 11.80
CA ALA A 173 -6.31 6.40 12.61
C ALA A 173 -6.17 7.93 12.66
N VAL A 174 -7.30 8.62 12.58
CA VAL A 174 -7.39 10.08 12.56
C VAL A 174 -8.10 10.60 13.80
N GLU A 175 -7.55 11.66 14.39
CA GLU A 175 -8.21 12.46 15.39
C GLU A 175 -8.93 13.65 14.72
N ASN A 176 -10.22 13.78 15.00
CA ASN A 176 -11.04 14.88 14.52
C ASN A 176 -10.93 16.06 15.48
N LEU A 177 -10.35 17.15 15.03
CA LEU A 177 -10.29 18.41 15.77
C LEU A 177 -11.39 19.39 15.33
N SER A 178 -11.52 20.53 16.02
CA SER A 178 -12.46 21.59 15.64
C SER A 178 -12.19 22.14 14.22
N ASN A 179 -13.23 22.64 13.55
CA ASN A 179 -13.12 23.28 12.22
C ASN A 179 -12.58 22.37 11.12
N HIS A 180 -13.04 21.10 11.07
CA HIS A 180 -12.64 20.10 10.06
C HIS A 180 -11.14 19.76 10.03
N LYS A 181 -10.39 20.19 11.02
CA LYS A 181 -8.98 19.80 11.15
C LYS A 181 -8.86 18.34 11.52
N LYS A 182 -7.93 17.68 10.87
CA LYS A 182 -7.53 16.30 11.15
C LYS A 182 -6.11 16.30 11.68
N ASP A 183 -5.85 15.42 12.65
CA ASP A 183 -4.52 15.16 13.20
C ASP A 183 -4.26 13.66 13.15
N TRP A 184 -3.09 13.26 12.68
CA TRP A 184 -2.70 11.85 12.67
C TRP A 184 -1.19 11.67 12.58
N MET A 185 -0.73 10.56 13.09
CA MET A 185 0.66 10.11 12.92
C MET A 185 0.75 9.04 11.85
N TYR A 186 1.84 9.08 11.09
CA TYR A 186 2.21 8.01 10.18
C TYR A 186 3.67 7.64 10.42
N ALA A 187 3.94 6.36 10.63
CA ALA A 187 5.29 5.87 10.83
C ALA A 187 5.49 4.56 10.07
N THR A 188 6.69 4.34 9.55
CA THR A 188 7.16 3.03 9.12
C THR A 188 8.52 2.75 9.72
N ALA A 189 8.78 1.48 9.99
CA ALA A 189 10.09 1.02 10.39
C ALA A 189 10.32 -0.39 9.84
N SER A 190 11.48 -0.66 9.29
CA SER A 190 11.87 -1.97 8.81
C SER A 190 13.30 -2.32 9.18
N LEU A 191 13.47 -3.55 9.60
CA LEU A 191 14.74 -4.15 9.99
C LEU A 191 14.93 -5.40 9.16
N THR A 192 15.89 -5.40 8.25
CA THR A 192 16.12 -6.51 7.34
C THR A 192 17.50 -7.10 7.57
N TYR A 193 17.57 -8.42 7.63
CA TYR A 193 18.80 -9.18 7.70
C TYR A 193 18.91 -10.18 6.56
N ASP A 194 19.98 -10.06 5.78
CA ASP A 194 20.35 -10.97 4.70
C ASP A 194 21.21 -12.10 5.28
N PHE A 195 20.62 -13.28 5.51
CA PHE A 195 21.38 -14.47 5.98
C PHE A 195 22.38 -14.95 4.94
N SER A 196 22.00 -14.84 3.68
CA SER A 196 22.79 -15.19 2.52
C SER A 196 22.29 -14.41 1.30
N ASP A 197 22.88 -14.62 0.15
CA ASP A 197 22.41 -14.05 -1.13
C ASP A 197 21.01 -14.55 -1.51
N TYR A 198 20.54 -15.64 -0.90
CA TYR A 198 19.27 -16.30 -1.21
C TYR A 198 18.15 -15.99 -0.21
N PHE A 199 18.49 -15.76 1.05
CA PHE A 199 17.50 -15.69 2.13
C PHE A 199 17.58 -14.39 2.92
N GLN A 200 16.42 -13.83 3.18
CA GLN A 200 16.23 -12.56 3.86
C GLN A 200 15.09 -12.65 4.87
N LEU A 201 15.26 -12.03 6.02
CA LEU A 201 14.22 -11.85 7.03
C LEU A 201 14.04 -10.36 7.32
N THR A 202 12.79 -9.90 7.30
CA THR A 202 12.43 -8.52 7.62
C THR A 202 11.41 -8.50 8.75
N LEU A 203 11.71 -7.78 9.82
CA LEU A 203 10.74 -7.37 10.82
C LEU A 203 10.36 -5.92 10.53
N ALA A 204 9.07 -5.64 10.36
CA ALA A 204 8.65 -4.29 10.00
C ALA A 204 7.29 -3.90 10.60
N TYR A 205 7.12 -2.60 10.76
CA TYR A 205 5.84 -1.91 10.83
C TYR A 205 5.70 -1.10 9.55
N ASP A 206 5.06 -1.66 8.56
CA ASP A 206 4.98 -1.14 7.19
C ASP A 206 3.89 -1.84 6.40
N LYS A 207 3.81 -1.57 5.11
CA LYS A 207 2.88 -2.14 4.14
C LYS A 207 3.55 -3.22 3.30
N ASN A 208 2.73 -4.07 2.69
CA ASN A 208 3.16 -4.99 1.64
C ASN A 208 2.23 -4.89 0.44
N HIS A 209 2.77 -5.16 -0.74
CA HIS A 209 1.98 -5.22 -1.97
C HIS A 209 2.40 -6.45 -2.78
N ILE A 210 1.42 -7.23 -3.23
CA ILE A 210 1.63 -8.39 -4.10
C ILE A 210 0.93 -8.14 -5.43
N GLY A 211 1.73 -7.99 -6.48
CA GLY A 211 1.28 -7.71 -7.83
C GLY A 211 2.16 -6.74 -8.59
N ASP A 212 1.89 -6.58 -9.87
CA ASP A 212 2.62 -5.68 -10.76
C ASP A 212 1.80 -4.41 -11.12
N GLY A 213 0.59 -4.30 -10.59
CA GLY A 213 -0.33 -3.19 -10.77
C GLY A 213 -0.11 -2.02 -9.80
N TYR A 214 -0.99 -1.00 -9.95
CA TYR A 214 -1.21 0.07 -8.98
C TYR A 214 -2.15 -0.41 -7.87
N ARG A 215 -3.22 -1.12 -8.27
CA ARG A 215 -4.09 -1.87 -7.37
C ARG A 215 -3.58 -3.29 -7.18
N SER A 216 -4.11 -3.99 -6.21
CA SER A 216 -3.99 -5.43 -6.08
C SER A 216 -5.27 -6.06 -5.57
N MET A 217 -5.67 -7.16 -6.19
CA MET A 217 -6.79 -7.98 -5.71
C MET A 217 -6.33 -8.99 -4.65
N LEU A 218 -5.01 -9.17 -4.50
CA LEU A 218 -4.39 -10.13 -3.57
C LEU A 218 -4.04 -9.47 -2.23
N LEU A 219 -3.01 -8.64 -2.22
CA LEU A 219 -2.58 -7.84 -1.08
C LEU A 219 -2.05 -6.51 -1.59
N SER A 220 -2.63 -5.39 -1.16
CA SER A 220 -2.24 -4.05 -1.57
C SER A 220 -1.60 -3.26 -0.42
N ASP A 221 -1.00 -2.13 -0.77
CA ASP A 221 -0.48 -1.13 0.17
C ASP A 221 -1.54 -0.09 0.58
N PHE A 222 -2.83 -0.36 0.29
CA PHE A 222 -3.89 0.59 0.59
C PHE A 222 -4.14 0.71 2.09
N SER A 223 -4.30 -0.41 2.82
CA SER A 223 -4.59 -0.33 4.25
C SER A 223 -3.47 0.35 5.04
N SER A 224 -3.79 0.82 6.24
CA SER A 224 -2.80 1.33 7.21
C SER A 224 -1.68 0.32 7.47
N ASN A 225 -0.54 0.81 7.99
CA ASN A 225 0.61 -0.04 8.33
C ASN A 225 0.26 -1.10 9.38
N TYR A 226 0.96 -2.23 9.35
CA TYR A 226 0.84 -3.32 10.32
C TYR A 226 2.19 -3.94 10.66
N THR A 227 2.34 -4.41 11.89
CA THR A 227 3.53 -5.15 12.31
C THR A 227 3.58 -6.51 11.64
N HIS A 228 4.69 -6.86 11.02
CA HIS A 228 4.84 -8.15 10.37
C HIS A 228 6.26 -8.67 10.37
N LEU A 229 6.38 -9.99 10.30
CA LEU A 229 7.60 -10.70 9.98
C LEU A 229 7.49 -11.22 8.55
N LYS A 230 8.47 -10.89 7.70
CA LYS A 230 8.50 -11.30 6.28
C LYS A 230 9.76 -12.08 6.00
N PHE A 231 9.60 -13.31 5.55
CA PHE A 231 10.66 -14.15 5.02
C PHE A 231 10.63 -14.09 3.49
N THR A 232 11.79 -13.92 2.86
CA THR A 232 11.94 -13.97 1.39
C THR A 232 13.09 -14.88 1.03
N GLY A 233 12.82 -15.86 0.18
CA GLY A 233 13.82 -16.76 -0.40
C GLY A 233 13.86 -16.60 -1.92
N ASN A 234 15.06 -16.39 -2.49
CA ASN A 234 15.29 -16.25 -3.93
C ASN A 234 16.27 -17.34 -4.38
N ILE A 235 15.78 -18.33 -5.12
CA ILE A 235 16.60 -19.44 -5.60
C ILE A 235 16.38 -19.60 -7.11
N GLY A 236 17.34 -19.17 -7.90
CA GLY A 236 17.27 -19.22 -9.35
C GLY A 236 16.09 -18.43 -9.90
N ASN A 237 15.13 -19.11 -10.51
CA ASN A 237 13.94 -18.52 -11.11
C ASN A 237 12.73 -18.44 -10.15
N VAL A 238 12.92 -18.81 -8.89
CA VAL A 238 11.85 -18.89 -7.88
C VAL A 238 12.11 -17.88 -6.79
N GLN A 239 11.07 -17.07 -6.46
CA GLN A 239 11.01 -16.31 -5.22
C GLN A 239 9.85 -16.83 -4.37
N TYR A 240 10.13 -17.13 -3.12
CA TYR A 240 9.12 -17.44 -2.12
C TYR A 240 9.08 -16.35 -1.06
N THR A 241 7.88 -15.84 -0.78
CA THR A 241 7.65 -14.83 0.26
C THR A 241 6.60 -15.37 1.23
N SER A 242 6.88 -15.30 2.53
CA SER A 242 5.91 -15.54 3.60
C SER A 242 5.87 -14.37 4.55
N ILE A 243 4.67 -13.88 4.87
CA ILE A 243 4.43 -12.71 5.73
C ILE A 243 3.48 -13.14 6.83
N TRP A 244 3.85 -12.90 8.09
CA TRP A 244 3.01 -13.09 9.26
C TRP A 244 2.74 -11.74 9.89
N ALA A 245 1.47 -11.34 9.91
CA ALA A 245 1.05 -9.99 10.25
C ALA A 245 0.16 -9.97 11.50
N TYR A 246 0.44 -9.00 12.37
CA TYR A 246 -0.43 -8.59 13.47
C TYR A 246 -1.22 -7.37 13.03
N MET A 247 -2.56 -7.47 13.06
CA MET A 247 -3.46 -6.47 12.51
C MET A 247 -4.53 -6.07 13.52
N LEU A 248 -5.09 -4.87 13.35
CA LEU A 248 -6.11 -4.29 14.21
C LEU A 248 -7.42 -4.09 13.45
N ASP A 249 -8.54 -4.18 14.18
CA ASP A 249 -9.87 -3.94 13.64
C ASP A 249 -10.69 -3.06 14.59
N PRO A 250 -10.72 -1.74 14.36
CA PRO A 250 -11.50 -0.81 15.20
C PRO A 250 -13.02 -1.01 15.07
N LYS A 251 -13.50 -1.62 13.97
CA LYS A 251 -14.93 -1.93 13.76
C LYS A 251 -15.40 -3.14 14.57
N ASN A 252 -14.47 -3.95 15.09
CA ASN A 252 -14.72 -5.07 16.00
C ASN A 252 -13.93 -4.89 17.30
N PRO A 253 -14.23 -3.85 18.13
CA PRO A 253 -13.45 -3.54 19.31
C PRO A 253 -13.56 -4.65 20.38
N ARG A 254 -12.49 -4.81 21.16
CA ARG A 254 -12.50 -5.64 22.37
C ARG A 254 -13.36 -4.94 23.42
N ARG A 255 -14.16 -5.72 24.12
CA ARG A 255 -14.98 -5.23 25.24
C ARG A 255 -14.49 -5.86 26.53
N ASP A 256 -14.38 -5.06 27.59
CA ASP A 256 -14.13 -5.57 28.93
C ASP A 256 -15.44 -6.09 29.49
N SER A 257 -15.42 -7.34 30.03
CA SER A 257 -16.55 -7.93 30.72
C SER A 257 -16.80 -7.35 32.11
N LEU A 258 -15.82 -6.63 32.66
CA LEU A 258 -15.89 -6.02 34.00
C LEU A 258 -16.42 -4.58 33.96
N ASP A 259 -16.32 -3.91 32.84
CA ASP A 259 -16.80 -2.54 32.69
C ASP A 259 -18.00 -2.55 31.74
N SER A 260 -19.21 -2.39 32.25
CA SER A 260 -20.55 -2.38 31.64
C SER A 260 -20.61 -2.04 30.10
N GLY A 261 -19.75 -2.66 29.29
CA GLY A 261 -19.71 -2.54 27.83
C GLY A 261 -18.72 -1.51 27.27
N GLY A 262 -17.77 -1.01 28.05
CA GLY A 262 -16.69 -0.10 27.59
C GLY A 262 -15.78 -0.73 26.53
N ARG A 263 -15.28 0.11 25.59
CA ARG A 263 -14.29 -0.30 24.58
C ARG A 263 -12.92 -0.43 25.23
N PHE A 264 -12.33 -1.62 25.20
CA PHE A 264 -10.98 -1.90 25.73
C PHE A 264 -9.88 -1.80 24.66
N GLY A 265 -10.15 -1.23 23.52
CA GLY A 265 -9.24 -1.09 22.38
C GLY A 265 -9.73 -1.87 21.16
N ASP A 266 -8.94 -1.84 20.11
CA ASP A 266 -9.30 -2.45 18.83
C ASP A 266 -9.28 -3.97 18.90
N GLY A 267 -10.10 -4.62 18.08
CA GLY A 267 -10.04 -6.05 17.86
C GLY A 267 -8.69 -6.44 17.27
N ILE A 268 -8.17 -7.60 17.68
CA ILE A 268 -6.90 -8.12 17.21
C ILE A 268 -7.15 -9.28 16.27
N LYS A 269 -6.50 -9.28 15.13
CA LYS A 269 -6.48 -10.40 14.19
C LYS A 269 -5.08 -10.63 13.63
N TRP A 270 -4.85 -11.81 13.11
CA TRP A 270 -3.61 -12.24 12.51
C TRP A 270 -3.81 -12.56 11.05
N GLY A 271 -2.75 -12.41 10.26
CA GLY A 271 -2.74 -12.79 8.86
C GLY A 271 -1.46 -13.53 8.50
N ALA A 272 -1.60 -14.57 7.70
CA ALA A 272 -0.49 -15.23 7.03
C ALA A 272 -0.68 -15.09 5.53
N PHE A 273 0.32 -14.54 4.83
CA PHE A 273 0.30 -14.35 3.38
C PHE A 273 1.50 -15.06 2.79
N GLN A 274 1.27 -15.93 1.82
CA GLN A 274 2.30 -16.69 1.14
C GLN A 274 2.22 -16.40 -0.36
N TYR A 275 3.38 -16.18 -0.98
CA TYR A 275 3.46 -15.91 -2.41
C TYR A 275 4.68 -16.60 -3.00
N LEU A 276 4.45 -17.42 -4.02
CA LEU A 276 5.47 -18.10 -4.81
C LEU A 276 5.48 -17.48 -6.21
N ASP A 277 6.57 -16.83 -6.60
CA ASP A 277 6.77 -16.26 -7.93
C ASP A 277 7.77 -17.09 -8.72
N TYR A 278 7.37 -17.54 -9.90
CA TYR A 278 8.20 -18.34 -10.79
C TYR A 278 8.41 -17.63 -12.13
N ASN A 279 9.64 -17.27 -12.42
CA ASN A 279 10.07 -16.76 -13.72
C ASN A 279 10.24 -17.92 -14.71
N VAL A 280 9.20 -18.27 -15.45
CA VAL A 280 9.21 -19.32 -16.47
C VAL A 280 10.32 -19.06 -17.51
N ASN A 281 10.44 -17.80 -17.93
CA ASN A 281 11.52 -17.31 -18.79
C ASN A 281 11.68 -15.79 -18.57
N ASN A 282 12.48 -15.12 -19.42
CA ASN A 282 12.72 -13.68 -19.27
C ASN A 282 11.45 -12.83 -19.47
N ARG A 283 10.41 -13.36 -20.12
CA ARG A 283 9.19 -12.63 -20.44
C ARG A 283 8.00 -13.02 -19.58
N LEU A 284 7.87 -14.30 -19.20
CA LEU A 284 6.72 -14.84 -18.46
C LEU A 284 7.08 -15.13 -17.02
N SER A 285 6.33 -14.57 -16.09
CA SER A 285 6.32 -14.96 -14.68
C SER A 285 4.90 -15.33 -14.25
N ILE A 286 4.79 -16.35 -13.40
CA ILE A 286 3.52 -16.83 -12.83
C ILE A 286 3.70 -16.92 -11.32
N GLY A 287 2.74 -16.40 -10.57
CA GLY A 287 2.74 -16.41 -9.13
C GLY A 287 1.52 -17.12 -8.54
N LEU A 288 1.74 -17.85 -7.46
CA LEU A 288 0.72 -18.45 -6.63
C LEU A 288 0.62 -17.68 -5.30
N PHE A 289 -0.59 -17.34 -4.90
CA PHE A 289 -0.88 -16.62 -3.67
C PHE A 289 -1.81 -17.42 -2.77
N GLN A 290 -1.54 -17.36 -1.47
CA GLN A 290 -2.44 -17.81 -0.43
C GLN A 290 -2.44 -16.81 0.70
N SER A 291 -3.61 -16.56 1.30
CA SER A 291 -3.72 -15.84 2.57
C SER A 291 -4.70 -16.51 3.51
N VAL A 292 -4.42 -16.40 4.80
CA VAL A 292 -5.32 -16.84 5.87
C VAL A 292 -5.41 -15.71 6.89
N ILE A 293 -6.64 -15.34 7.27
CA ILE A 293 -6.93 -14.35 8.32
C ILE A 293 -7.69 -15.04 9.44
N TRP A 294 -7.27 -14.82 10.69
CA TRP A 294 -7.95 -15.36 11.87
C TRP A 294 -8.00 -14.38 13.04
N ALA A 295 -9.04 -14.50 13.83
CA ALA A 295 -9.22 -13.69 15.03
C ALA A 295 -8.27 -14.14 16.14
N ASN A 296 -7.75 -13.19 16.92
CA ASN A 296 -6.89 -13.45 18.08
C ASN A 296 -7.64 -14.19 19.23
N SER A 297 -8.96 -14.09 19.24
CA SER A 297 -9.84 -14.77 20.18
C SER A 297 -11.17 -15.13 19.53
N ASN A 298 -11.81 -16.18 20.00
CA ASN A 298 -13.12 -16.64 19.56
C ASN A 298 -14.01 -16.98 20.77
N GLN A 299 -15.17 -17.58 20.55
CA GLN A 299 -16.08 -17.98 21.63
C GLN A 299 -15.48 -18.99 22.63
N ALA A 300 -14.45 -19.75 22.20
CA ALA A 300 -13.73 -20.70 23.07
C ALA A 300 -12.60 -20.03 23.88
N GLY A 301 -12.33 -18.75 23.68
CA GLY A 301 -11.33 -17.96 24.39
C GLY A 301 -10.18 -17.43 23.52
N TYR A 302 -9.04 -17.20 24.15
CA TYR A 302 -7.84 -16.68 23.51
C TYR A 302 -7.16 -17.75 22.65
N ARG A 303 -6.87 -17.40 21.37
CA ARG A 303 -6.16 -18.26 20.41
C ARG A 303 -4.73 -17.79 20.16
N GLY A 304 -4.53 -16.48 19.99
CA GLY A 304 -3.24 -15.89 19.68
C GLY A 304 -2.76 -16.21 18.27
N PHE A 305 -1.42 -16.18 18.10
CA PHE A 305 -0.78 -16.58 16.86
C PHE A 305 -0.83 -18.10 16.69
N ASP A 306 -1.28 -18.57 15.55
CA ASP A 306 -1.37 -20.00 15.23
C ASP A 306 -0.13 -20.46 14.45
N PHE A 307 0.73 -21.26 15.11
CA PHE A 307 1.98 -21.76 14.56
C PHE A 307 1.80 -22.70 13.36
N ASN A 308 0.61 -23.27 13.15
CA ASN A 308 0.33 -24.07 11.95
C ASN A 308 0.47 -23.26 10.67
N TYR A 309 0.29 -21.94 10.72
CA TYR A 309 0.44 -21.04 9.57
C TYR A 309 1.89 -20.60 9.28
N ILE A 310 2.88 -21.13 10.00
CA ILE A 310 4.30 -21.04 9.63
C ILE A 310 4.65 -22.04 8.53
N ASN A 311 3.85 -23.10 8.34
CA ASN A 311 4.08 -24.10 7.30
C ASN A 311 4.34 -23.43 5.94
N PRO A 312 5.50 -23.68 5.29
CA PRO A 312 5.85 -23.03 4.02
C PRO A 312 5.09 -23.60 2.80
N GLY A 313 4.34 -24.68 2.98
CA GLY A 313 3.59 -25.31 1.89
C GLY A 313 2.42 -24.44 1.44
N ILE A 314 2.58 -23.78 0.29
CA ILE A 314 1.50 -23.01 -0.33
C ILE A 314 0.38 -23.96 -0.80
N LEU A 315 -0.87 -23.55 -0.65
CA LEU A 315 -2.09 -24.31 -0.95
C LEU A 315 -2.31 -25.56 -0.04
N LEU A 316 -1.43 -25.82 0.92
CA LEU A 316 -1.67 -26.83 1.94
C LEU A 316 -2.50 -26.23 3.09
N ARG A 317 -3.59 -26.87 3.42
CA ARG A 317 -4.51 -26.47 4.50
C ARG A 317 -4.31 -27.35 5.74
N PRO A 318 -3.27 -27.14 6.56
CA PRO A 318 -3.03 -28.02 7.69
C PRO A 318 -4.15 -28.00 8.74
N VAL A 319 -4.90 -26.88 8.85
CA VAL A 319 -5.93 -26.70 9.86
C VAL A 319 -7.30 -27.21 9.43
N GLU A 320 -7.66 -27.12 8.14
CA GLU A 320 -8.95 -27.64 7.66
C GLU A 320 -9.00 -29.17 7.57
N SER A 321 -7.86 -29.83 7.43
CA SER A 321 -7.81 -31.30 7.49
C SER A 321 -8.07 -31.85 8.88
N THR A 322 -7.91 -31.03 9.92
CA THR A 322 -8.10 -31.40 11.33
C THR A 322 -9.37 -30.85 11.94
N ASN A 323 -9.97 -29.80 11.37
CA ASN A 323 -11.17 -29.13 11.87
C ASN A 323 -12.08 -28.70 10.72
N SER A 324 -13.17 -29.42 10.50
CA SER A 324 -14.18 -29.12 9.43
C SER A 324 -14.94 -27.79 9.63
N THR A 325 -14.69 -27.05 10.73
CA THR A 325 -15.38 -25.81 11.11
C THR A 325 -14.40 -24.69 11.47
N SER A 326 -13.25 -24.60 10.77
CA SER A 326 -12.31 -23.50 11.00
C SER A 326 -12.97 -22.15 10.70
N PRO A 327 -12.99 -21.20 11.68
CA PRO A 327 -13.54 -19.86 11.49
C PRO A 327 -12.60 -18.94 10.72
N ASP A 328 -11.60 -19.46 10.01
CA ASP A 328 -10.55 -18.68 9.38
C ASP A 328 -10.92 -18.34 7.94
N LYS A 329 -10.63 -17.10 7.53
CA LYS A 329 -10.86 -16.65 6.15
C LYS A 329 -9.64 -16.96 5.30
N MET A 330 -9.85 -17.77 4.28
CA MET A 330 -8.79 -18.10 3.31
C MET A 330 -9.09 -17.53 1.92
N PHE A 331 -8.03 -17.11 1.24
CA PHE A 331 -8.02 -16.82 -0.18
C PHE A 331 -6.88 -17.55 -0.87
N MET A 332 -7.14 -17.93 -2.12
CA MET A 332 -6.15 -18.38 -3.09
C MET A 332 -6.09 -17.39 -4.24
N GLY A 333 -4.93 -17.24 -4.86
CA GLY A 333 -4.78 -16.32 -5.97
C GLY A 333 -3.71 -16.73 -6.97
N LEU A 334 -3.89 -16.24 -8.17
CA LEU A 334 -2.94 -16.32 -9.25
C LEU A 334 -2.50 -14.92 -9.63
N ASN A 335 -1.22 -14.75 -9.92
CA ASN A 335 -0.66 -13.54 -10.50
C ASN A 335 0.15 -13.95 -11.72
N ALA A 336 0.04 -13.21 -12.80
CA ALA A 336 0.84 -13.47 -13.99
C ALA A 336 1.25 -12.15 -14.63
N LYS A 337 2.46 -12.12 -15.20
CA LYS A 337 2.92 -11.02 -16.06
C LYS A 337 3.62 -11.56 -17.29
N TYR A 338 3.41 -10.88 -18.40
CA TYR A 338 4.04 -11.18 -19.68
C TYR A 338 4.58 -9.92 -20.33
N LYS A 339 5.88 -9.85 -20.55
CA LYS A 339 6.56 -8.75 -21.23
C LYS A 339 6.29 -8.86 -22.73
N VAL A 340 5.20 -8.23 -23.18
CA VAL A 340 4.67 -8.33 -24.54
C VAL A 340 5.61 -7.68 -25.55
N LEU A 341 6.06 -6.46 -25.23
CA LEU A 341 7.01 -5.67 -26.02
C LEU A 341 8.30 -5.45 -25.23
N LYS A 342 9.29 -4.80 -25.84
CA LYS A 342 10.51 -4.41 -25.14
C LYS A 342 10.23 -3.52 -23.94
N ASN A 343 9.24 -2.66 -24.05
CA ASN A 343 8.89 -1.60 -23.12
C ASN A 343 7.43 -1.67 -22.62
N ALA A 344 6.73 -2.79 -22.84
CA ALA A 344 5.37 -2.98 -22.35
C ALA A 344 5.16 -4.40 -21.80
N THR A 345 4.49 -4.46 -20.65
CA THR A 345 4.18 -5.68 -19.89
C THR A 345 2.69 -5.74 -19.61
N ALA A 346 2.03 -6.81 -20.02
CA ALA A 346 0.69 -7.16 -19.58
C ALA A 346 0.79 -7.96 -18.27
N TYR A 347 -0.16 -7.76 -17.38
CA TYR A 347 -0.26 -8.51 -16.12
C TYR A 347 -1.71 -8.72 -15.72
N GLY A 348 -1.92 -9.67 -14.82
CA GLY A 348 -3.25 -9.93 -14.31
C GLY A 348 -3.21 -10.72 -13.01
N GLN A 349 -4.30 -10.61 -12.27
CA GLN A 349 -4.53 -11.33 -11.03
C GLN A 349 -5.90 -11.97 -11.05
N PHE A 350 -6.00 -13.13 -10.43
CA PHE A 350 -7.25 -13.80 -10.11
C PHE A 350 -7.23 -14.16 -8.62
N LEU A 351 -8.23 -13.70 -7.88
CA LEU A 351 -8.45 -14.05 -6.49
C LEU A 351 -9.68 -14.95 -6.40
N LEU A 352 -9.56 -16.01 -5.62
CA LEU A 352 -10.64 -16.93 -5.31
C LEU A 352 -10.79 -17.05 -3.79
N GLY A 353 -11.98 -16.76 -3.29
CA GLY A 353 -12.38 -17.00 -1.90
C GLY A 353 -13.13 -18.32 -1.74
N GLU A 354 -14.43 -18.25 -1.66
CA GLU A 354 -15.30 -19.43 -1.66
C GLU A 354 -15.73 -19.74 -3.09
N PHE A 355 -15.86 -21.03 -3.42
CA PHE A 355 -16.15 -21.46 -4.78
C PHE A 355 -16.95 -22.76 -4.80
N THR A 356 -18.07 -22.73 -5.51
CA THR A 356 -18.87 -23.91 -5.83
C THR A 356 -18.97 -24.03 -7.34
N ALA A 357 -18.25 -24.98 -7.94
CA ALA A 357 -18.08 -25.11 -9.38
C ALA A 357 -19.43 -25.20 -10.13
N LYS A 358 -20.38 -26.00 -9.64
CA LYS A 358 -21.72 -26.13 -10.22
C LYS A 358 -22.43 -24.79 -10.35
N GLU A 359 -22.41 -23.99 -9.28
CA GLU A 359 -23.11 -22.69 -9.23
C GLU A 359 -22.36 -21.61 -10.01
N PHE A 360 -21.03 -21.72 -10.13
CA PHE A 360 -20.22 -20.79 -10.91
C PHE A 360 -20.53 -20.91 -12.41
N PHE A 361 -20.51 -22.14 -12.91
CA PHE A 361 -20.80 -22.39 -14.33
C PHE A 361 -22.31 -22.31 -14.66
N GLY A 362 -23.16 -22.39 -13.64
CA GLY A 362 -24.62 -22.22 -13.79
C GLY A 362 -25.03 -20.77 -14.05
N GLY A 363 -24.16 -19.77 -13.77
CA GLY A 363 -24.41 -18.36 -14.08
C GLY A 363 -25.59 -17.74 -13.30
N ASN A 364 -26.01 -18.36 -12.19
CA ASN A 364 -27.21 -18.01 -11.42
C ASN A 364 -27.00 -16.95 -10.35
N GLY A 365 -25.81 -16.32 -10.29
CA GLY A 365 -25.52 -15.27 -9.32
C GLY A 365 -25.37 -15.77 -7.88
N TYR A 366 -24.87 -17.00 -7.65
CA TYR A 366 -24.70 -17.56 -6.32
C TYR A 366 -23.76 -16.75 -5.43
N ALA A 367 -24.22 -16.37 -4.24
CA ALA A 367 -23.54 -15.41 -3.35
C ALA A 367 -22.18 -15.90 -2.83
N HIS A 368 -22.01 -17.22 -2.62
CA HIS A 368 -20.74 -17.78 -2.14
C HIS A 368 -19.69 -18.02 -3.23
N ASN A 369 -19.98 -17.74 -4.50
CA ASN A 369 -18.92 -17.68 -5.51
C ASN A 369 -18.21 -16.34 -5.46
N LYS A 370 -17.17 -16.24 -4.64
CA LYS A 370 -16.44 -15.02 -4.27
C LYS A 370 -15.11 -14.98 -5.00
N TRP A 371 -14.98 -14.04 -5.94
CA TRP A 371 -13.78 -13.87 -6.73
C TRP A 371 -13.52 -12.41 -7.11
N GLY A 372 -12.28 -12.10 -7.43
CA GLY A 372 -11.85 -10.84 -7.99
C GLY A 372 -10.84 -11.02 -9.12
N VAL A 373 -10.84 -10.10 -10.08
CA VAL A 373 -9.93 -10.11 -11.24
C VAL A 373 -9.31 -8.73 -11.41
N GLN A 374 -8.03 -8.72 -11.74
CA GLN A 374 -7.32 -7.56 -12.28
C GLN A 374 -6.72 -7.93 -13.62
N LEU A 375 -6.83 -7.04 -14.58
CA LEU A 375 -6.11 -7.08 -15.85
C LEU A 375 -5.46 -5.73 -16.07
N GLY A 376 -4.20 -5.71 -16.49
CA GLY A 376 -3.52 -4.45 -16.71
C GLY A 376 -2.40 -4.54 -17.72
N VAL A 377 -2.00 -3.37 -18.17
CA VAL A 377 -0.82 -3.15 -19.00
C VAL A 377 -0.05 -1.97 -18.44
N ARG A 378 1.26 -2.10 -18.39
CA ARG A 378 2.18 -1.04 -18.01
C ARG A 378 3.35 -0.97 -18.96
N GLY A 379 3.96 0.18 -19.04
CA GLY A 379 5.14 0.35 -19.88
C GLY A 379 5.98 1.56 -19.51
N TYR A 380 7.14 1.63 -20.15
CA TYR A 380 8.09 2.73 -20.04
C TYR A 380 8.52 3.17 -21.44
N ASP A 381 9.06 4.39 -21.56
CA ASP A 381 9.44 5.01 -22.83
C ASP A 381 8.34 4.89 -23.89
N ALA A 382 7.10 5.16 -23.47
CA ALA A 382 5.92 5.01 -24.31
C ALA A 382 6.00 5.91 -25.54
N PHE A 383 5.59 5.39 -26.69
CA PHE A 383 5.59 6.11 -27.98
C PHE A 383 6.97 6.65 -28.38
N GLY A 384 8.06 6.07 -27.85
CA GLY A 384 9.42 6.55 -28.09
C GLY A 384 9.83 7.78 -27.27
N ILE A 385 8.97 8.23 -26.35
CA ILE A 385 9.26 9.35 -25.45
C ILE A 385 9.96 8.80 -24.21
N ARG A 386 11.24 9.10 -24.06
CA ARG A 386 12.06 8.65 -22.94
C ARG A 386 11.50 9.12 -21.61
N ASN A 387 11.47 8.22 -20.60
CA ASN A 387 10.93 8.42 -19.25
C ASN A 387 9.41 8.69 -19.20
N LEU A 388 8.66 8.46 -20.28
CA LEU A 388 7.21 8.43 -20.23
C LEU A 388 6.76 7.01 -19.82
N ASN A 389 6.25 6.89 -18.61
CA ASN A 389 5.70 5.65 -18.06
C ASN A 389 4.17 5.70 -18.10
N PHE A 390 3.55 4.57 -18.35
CA PHE A 390 2.09 4.45 -18.30
C PHE A 390 1.65 3.15 -17.62
N LEU A 391 0.42 3.17 -17.13
CA LEU A 391 -0.29 2.02 -16.62
C LEU A 391 -1.77 2.19 -16.93
N ALA A 392 -2.43 1.10 -17.33
CA ALA A 392 -3.89 1.01 -17.44
C ALA A 392 -4.34 -0.30 -16.81
N GLU A 393 -5.40 -0.24 -16.01
CA GLU A 393 -5.96 -1.38 -15.28
C GLU A 393 -7.48 -1.45 -15.43
N TYR A 394 -7.97 -2.67 -15.41
CA TYR A 394 -9.35 -3.02 -15.14
C TYR A 394 -9.41 -3.94 -13.92
N ASN A 395 -10.16 -3.52 -12.90
CA ASN A 395 -10.35 -4.24 -11.66
C ASN A 395 -11.82 -4.56 -11.43
N VAL A 396 -12.11 -5.75 -10.97
CA VAL A 396 -13.48 -6.18 -10.69
C VAL A 396 -13.50 -7.15 -9.52
N ALA A 397 -14.46 -6.97 -8.60
CA ALA A 397 -14.75 -7.94 -7.54
C ALA A 397 -16.25 -8.15 -7.40
N ARG A 398 -16.64 -9.42 -7.20
CA ARG A 398 -18.02 -9.78 -6.93
C ARG A 398 -18.48 -9.30 -5.54
N PRO A 399 -19.81 -9.12 -5.35
CA PRO A 399 -20.38 -8.91 -4.02
C PRO A 399 -19.88 -9.96 -3.03
N TYR A 400 -19.69 -9.55 -1.77
CA TYR A 400 -19.30 -10.40 -0.62
C TYR A 400 -17.88 -10.99 -0.68
N THR A 401 -17.04 -10.67 -1.68
CA THR A 401 -15.74 -11.34 -1.93
C THR A 401 -14.83 -11.32 -0.71
N TYR A 402 -14.72 -10.20 -0.03
CA TYR A 402 -13.81 -10.04 1.11
C TYR A 402 -14.50 -10.11 2.49
N GLN A 403 -15.82 -10.30 2.52
CA GLN A 403 -16.58 -10.51 3.74
C GLN A 403 -16.31 -11.89 4.36
N HIS A 404 -16.54 -12.01 5.66
CA HIS A 404 -16.52 -13.28 6.38
C HIS A 404 -17.73 -13.40 7.31
N PHE A 405 -18.15 -14.63 7.69
CA PHE A 405 -19.26 -14.83 8.61
C PHE A 405 -18.94 -14.36 10.05
N VAL A 406 -17.66 -14.40 10.44
CA VAL A 406 -17.14 -13.73 11.62
C VAL A 406 -16.52 -12.41 11.16
N SER A 407 -17.19 -11.29 11.46
CA SER A 407 -16.83 -9.97 10.88
C SER A 407 -15.38 -9.57 11.12
N ILE A 408 -14.79 -9.87 12.28
CA ILE A 408 -13.38 -9.58 12.58
C ILE A 408 -12.40 -10.33 11.66
N SER A 409 -12.77 -11.49 11.11
CA SER A 409 -11.94 -12.27 10.18
C SER A 409 -12.09 -11.82 8.71
N ASN A 410 -12.71 -10.66 8.44
CA ASN A 410 -12.75 -10.04 7.13
C ASN A 410 -11.36 -9.67 6.63
N TYR A 411 -11.23 -9.39 5.33
CA TYR A 411 -9.95 -9.06 4.68
C TYR A 411 -9.63 -7.56 4.80
N SER A 412 -9.34 -7.11 6.01
CA SER A 412 -9.08 -5.70 6.34
C SER A 412 -8.04 -5.53 7.43
N ASN A 413 -7.54 -4.29 7.57
CA ASN A 413 -6.71 -3.83 8.68
C ASN A 413 -7.04 -2.36 8.96
N HIS A 414 -7.14 -1.95 10.23
CA HIS A 414 -7.46 -0.58 10.64
C HIS A 414 -8.71 0.02 9.98
N GLY A 415 -9.75 -0.78 9.74
CA GLY A 415 -10.97 -0.29 9.09
C GLY A 415 -10.85 -0.08 7.57
N GLU A 416 -9.78 -0.56 6.95
CA GLU A 416 -9.51 -0.44 5.50
C GLU A 416 -9.27 -1.81 4.85
N PRO A 417 -9.71 -2.02 3.58
CA PRO A 417 -9.44 -3.25 2.85
C PRO A 417 -7.95 -3.54 2.67
N LEU A 418 -7.54 -4.80 2.81
CA LEU A 418 -6.17 -5.27 2.51
C LEU A 418 -5.90 -5.45 1.01
N ALA A 419 -6.96 -5.50 0.19
CA ALA A 419 -6.86 -5.61 -1.26
C ALA A 419 -7.24 -4.28 -1.93
N HIS A 420 -8.23 -4.29 -2.79
CA HIS A 420 -8.67 -3.11 -3.51
C HIS A 420 -9.39 -2.10 -2.60
N PRO A 421 -9.16 -0.78 -2.72
CA PRO A 421 -9.78 0.25 -1.89
C PRO A 421 -11.32 0.22 -1.84
N ARG A 422 -11.97 -0.18 -2.94
CA ARG A 422 -13.42 -0.33 -3.03
C ARG A 422 -13.98 -1.54 -2.28
N GLY A 423 -13.11 -2.42 -1.74
CA GLY A 423 -13.58 -3.68 -1.16
C GLY A 423 -14.13 -4.62 -2.24
N ALA A 424 -15.44 -4.79 -2.31
CA ALA A 424 -16.13 -5.70 -3.20
C ALA A 424 -17.26 -5.01 -3.98
N ASN A 425 -17.97 -5.74 -4.86
CA ASN A 425 -19.16 -5.28 -5.57
C ASN A 425 -18.92 -4.09 -6.50
N PHE A 426 -17.83 -4.12 -7.29
CA PHE A 426 -17.43 -3.01 -8.15
C PHE A 426 -16.78 -3.44 -9.47
N HIS A 427 -16.79 -2.50 -10.42
CA HIS A 427 -15.92 -2.43 -11.59
C HIS A 427 -15.11 -1.13 -11.53
N GLU A 428 -13.82 -1.20 -11.85
CA GLU A 428 -12.96 -0.02 -11.93
C GLU A 428 -12.10 -0.07 -13.19
N VAL A 429 -11.97 1.06 -13.87
CA VAL A 429 -10.97 1.31 -14.92
C VAL A 429 -10.08 2.43 -14.41
N LEU A 430 -8.77 2.23 -14.46
CA LEU A 430 -7.76 3.15 -13.97
C LEU A 430 -6.68 3.36 -15.03
N GLY A 431 -6.25 4.60 -15.20
CA GLY A 431 -5.11 4.96 -16.04
C GLY A 431 -4.16 5.91 -15.32
N ILE A 432 -2.86 5.66 -15.42
CA ILE A 432 -1.82 6.53 -14.86
C ILE A 432 -0.76 6.77 -15.94
N ALA A 433 -0.33 8.04 -16.08
CA ALA A 433 0.82 8.43 -16.88
C ALA A 433 1.78 9.24 -16.02
N ASN A 434 3.07 8.93 -16.11
CA ASN A 434 4.13 9.65 -15.40
C ASN A 434 5.22 10.01 -16.40
N TYR A 435 5.62 11.28 -16.45
CA TYR A 435 6.68 11.77 -17.33
C TYR A 435 7.72 12.53 -16.52
N SER A 436 8.99 12.17 -16.69
CA SER A 436 10.11 12.85 -16.04
C SER A 436 11.01 13.50 -17.08
N TRP A 437 11.22 14.81 -16.96
CA TRP A 437 12.11 15.59 -17.81
C TRP A 437 13.04 16.46 -16.96
N ASN A 438 14.31 16.14 -16.97
CA ASN A 438 15.28 16.77 -16.08
C ASN A 438 14.82 16.70 -14.60
N ARG A 439 14.56 17.85 -13.97
CA ARG A 439 14.03 17.97 -12.61
C ARG A 439 12.49 18.09 -12.56
N PHE A 440 11.82 18.07 -13.70
CA PHE A 440 10.36 18.12 -13.74
C PHE A 440 9.78 16.73 -13.76
N ASP A 441 8.82 16.49 -12.86
CA ASP A 441 7.99 15.30 -12.82
C ASP A 441 6.53 15.69 -13.07
N PHE A 442 5.90 15.03 -14.02
CA PHE A 442 4.47 15.18 -14.32
C PHE A 442 3.76 13.86 -14.05
N SER A 443 2.59 13.92 -13.45
CA SER A 443 1.73 12.75 -13.26
C SER A 443 0.29 13.09 -13.60
N LEU A 444 -0.38 12.12 -14.22
CA LEU A 444 -1.80 12.16 -14.52
C LEU A 444 -2.40 10.81 -14.10
N GLN A 445 -3.47 10.84 -13.34
CA GLN A 445 -4.26 9.67 -12.95
C GLN A 445 -5.72 9.91 -13.34
N GLY A 446 -6.36 8.91 -13.94
CA GLY A 446 -7.79 8.89 -14.20
C GLY A 446 -8.39 7.61 -13.67
N VAL A 447 -9.55 7.70 -13.02
CA VAL A 447 -10.30 6.54 -12.49
C VAL A 447 -11.77 6.69 -12.84
N TYR A 448 -12.34 5.62 -13.36
CA TYR A 448 -13.78 5.42 -13.42
C TYR A 448 -14.13 4.17 -12.60
N SER A 449 -15.07 4.29 -11.67
CA SER A 449 -15.51 3.17 -10.86
C SER A 449 -17.03 3.15 -10.75
N ARG A 450 -17.65 1.99 -11.08
CA ARG A 450 -19.05 1.70 -10.83
C ARG A 450 -19.15 0.67 -9.71
N PHE A 451 -19.91 0.97 -8.65
CA PHE A 451 -20.04 0.10 -7.49
C PHE A 451 -21.41 0.24 -6.84
N GLY A 452 -21.85 -0.81 -6.15
CA GLY A 452 -23.07 -0.80 -5.39
C GLY A 452 -22.83 -0.60 -3.91
N THR A 453 -23.66 0.24 -3.26
CA THR A 453 -23.66 0.41 -1.80
C THR A 453 -24.96 -0.10 -1.20
N ASP A 454 -24.92 -0.34 0.11
CA ASP A 454 -26.06 -0.85 0.84
C ASP A 454 -27.15 0.22 0.94
N PRO A 455 -28.45 -0.14 0.82
CA PRO A 455 -29.56 0.77 0.98
C PRO A 455 -29.76 1.16 2.45
N ALA A 456 -30.61 2.20 2.67
CA ALA A 456 -30.86 2.76 3.99
C ALA A 456 -31.50 1.78 5.00
N ASP A 457 -32.13 0.71 4.51
CA ASP A 457 -32.69 -0.36 5.35
C ASP A 457 -31.62 -1.30 5.95
N GLY A 458 -30.35 -1.11 5.58
CA GLY A 458 -29.22 -1.90 6.06
C GLY A 458 -29.05 -3.25 5.38
N SER A 459 -29.77 -3.53 4.29
CA SER A 459 -29.62 -4.77 3.52
C SER A 459 -28.21 -4.90 2.96
N ASN A 460 -27.51 -5.99 3.27
CA ASN A 460 -26.14 -6.24 2.84
C ASN A 460 -26.10 -6.56 1.34
N MET A 461 -25.64 -5.63 0.52
CA MET A 461 -25.48 -5.81 -0.94
C MET A 461 -24.06 -6.24 -1.32
N GLY A 462 -23.20 -6.49 -0.33
CA GLY A 462 -21.89 -7.11 -0.52
C GLY A 462 -20.77 -6.16 -0.92
N GLY A 463 -20.98 -4.86 -0.87
CA GLY A 463 -19.94 -3.83 -1.06
C GLY A 463 -19.12 -3.60 0.21
N ASP A 464 -19.79 -3.47 1.35
CA ASP A 464 -19.17 -3.30 2.66
C ASP A 464 -18.56 -4.62 3.18
N ILE A 465 -17.24 -4.72 3.13
CA ILE A 465 -16.53 -5.93 3.56
C ILE A 465 -16.53 -6.15 5.08
N PHE A 466 -16.96 -5.17 5.86
CA PHE A 466 -17.02 -5.25 7.33
C PHE A 466 -18.29 -5.93 7.82
N GLN A 467 -19.30 -6.06 6.98
CA GLN A 467 -20.51 -6.82 7.29
C GLN A 467 -20.26 -8.34 7.24
N SER A 468 -21.03 -9.06 8.05
CA SER A 468 -21.04 -10.52 8.01
C SER A 468 -21.82 -11.00 6.78
N TYR A 469 -21.29 -11.96 6.03
CA TYR A 469 -22.07 -12.56 4.92
C TYR A 469 -23.23 -13.44 5.39
N ARG A 470 -23.42 -13.66 6.71
CA ARG A 470 -24.65 -14.28 7.24
C ARG A 470 -25.89 -13.41 7.02
N THR A 471 -25.71 -12.11 6.74
CA THR A 471 -26.79 -11.16 6.47
C THR A 471 -27.07 -11.01 4.97
N ILE A 472 -26.58 -11.91 4.12
CA ILE A 472 -26.88 -11.93 2.67
C ILE A 472 -28.39 -12.09 2.48
N PRO A 473 -29.08 -11.14 1.80
CA PRO A 473 -30.52 -11.21 1.63
C PRO A 473 -30.95 -12.30 0.66
N ASN A 474 -30.17 -12.53 -0.41
CA ASN A 474 -30.49 -13.49 -1.46
C ASN A 474 -29.28 -14.36 -1.82
N MET A 475 -29.48 -15.68 -1.80
CA MET A 475 -28.41 -16.62 -2.17
C MET A 475 -28.11 -16.65 -3.66
N TYR A 476 -29.07 -16.26 -4.51
CA TYR A 476 -29.01 -16.27 -5.98
C TYR A 476 -29.40 -14.91 -6.56
N GLY A 477 -29.10 -14.69 -7.83
CA GLY A 477 -29.43 -13.45 -8.53
C GLY A 477 -28.47 -12.29 -8.23
N ASN A 478 -27.34 -12.53 -7.52
CA ASN A 478 -26.39 -11.48 -7.19
C ASN A 478 -25.55 -11.09 -8.42
N SER A 479 -25.46 -9.79 -8.66
CA SER A 479 -24.70 -9.18 -9.75
C SER A 479 -23.72 -8.12 -9.23
N ILE A 480 -22.66 -7.86 -9.99
CA ILE A 480 -21.67 -6.84 -9.62
C ILE A 480 -22.27 -5.45 -9.82
N GLY A 481 -22.14 -4.59 -8.79
CA GLY A 481 -22.74 -3.27 -8.77
C GLY A 481 -24.17 -3.22 -8.20
N GLN A 482 -24.66 -4.33 -7.58
CA GLN A 482 -25.98 -4.40 -6.95
C GLN A 482 -26.10 -3.48 -5.73
N GLY A 483 -27.35 -3.11 -5.37
CA GLY A 483 -27.68 -2.14 -4.35
C GLY A 483 -27.81 -0.75 -4.95
N ILE A 484 -27.56 0.31 -4.20
CA ILE A 484 -27.61 1.69 -4.71
C ILE A 484 -26.42 1.90 -5.65
N GLU A 485 -26.68 2.19 -6.91
CA GLU A 485 -25.65 2.39 -7.92
C GLU A 485 -24.87 3.68 -7.68
N ASN A 486 -23.55 3.58 -7.74
CA ASN A 486 -22.61 4.69 -7.67
C ASN A 486 -21.69 4.68 -8.89
N ASN A 487 -21.56 5.83 -9.54
CA ASN A 487 -20.61 6.07 -10.63
C ASN A 487 -19.64 7.17 -10.23
N LEU A 488 -18.36 6.82 -10.05
CA LEU A 488 -17.31 7.73 -9.68
C LEU A 488 -16.37 8.01 -10.85
N TYR A 489 -16.11 9.27 -11.10
CA TYR A 489 -15.08 9.78 -12.01
C TYR A 489 -14.08 10.59 -11.21
N TYR A 490 -12.81 10.25 -11.32
CA TYR A 490 -11.73 10.93 -10.64
C TYR A 490 -10.60 11.21 -11.63
N ALA A 491 -10.05 12.42 -11.56
CA ALA A 491 -8.86 12.82 -12.31
C ALA A 491 -7.94 13.62 -11.40
N ASP A 492 -6.64 13.32 -11.43
CA ASP A 492 -5.62 14.00 -10.67
C ASP A 492 -4.41 14.29 -11.57
N ALA A 493 -4.03 15.56 -11.67
CA ALA A 493 -2.90 16.00 -12.47
C ALA A 493 -1.93 16.79 -11.59
N LYS A 494 -0.64 16.44 -11.64
CA LYS A 494 0.41 17.10 -10.88
C LYS A 494 1.59 17.45 -11.76
N ALA A 495 2.20 18.60 -11.48
CA ALA A 495 3.47 19.02 -12.01
C ALA A 495 4.39 19.39 -10.85
N ALA A 496 5.59 18.84 -10.84
CA ALA A 496 6.54 19.05 -9.75
C ALA A 496 7.94 19.39 -10.29
N TYR A 497 8.63 20.27 -9.58
CA TYR A 497 10.06 20.53 -9.77
C TYR A 497 10.84 19.94 -8.60
N VAL A 498 11.65 18.92 -8.85
CA VAL A 498 12.44 18.22 -7.85
C VAL A 498 13.64 19.08 -7.43
N LEU A 499 13.64 19.54 -6.18
CA LEU A 499 14.74 20.27 -5.57
C LEU A 499 15.84 19.31 -5.12
N ASN A 500 15.48 18.29 -4.31
CA ASN A 500 16.42 17.28 -3.87
C ASN A 500 15.85 15.87 -4.09
N PRO A 501 16.46 15.06 -4.96
CA PRO A 501 15.97 13.71 -5.25
C PRO A 501 16.23 12.70 -4.12
N LYS A 502 17.18 12.95 -3.21
CA LYS A 502 17.55 12.04 -2.11
C LYS A 502 16.39 11.81 -1.13
N TYR A 503 15.66 12.88 -0.80
CA TYR A 503 14.49 12.82 0.08
C TYR A 503 13.22 13.40 -0.58
N ASN A 504 13.22 13.38 -1.92
CA ASN A 504 12.08 13.74 -2.76
C ASN A 504 11.50 15.13 -2.46
N LEU A 505 12.38 16.10 -2.09
CA LEU A 505 11.96 17.49 -1.88
C LEU A 505 11.63 18.13 -3.23
N ARG A 506 10.40 18.64 -3.38
CA ARG A 506 9.90 19.22 -4.63
C ARG A 506 8.89 20.32 -4.39
N LEU A 507 8.83 21.26 -5.32
CA LEU A 507 7.71 22.17 -5.47
C LEU A 507 6.67 21.50 -6.36
N GLU A 508 5.42 21.42 -5.91
CA GLU A 508 4.36 20.70 -6.62
C GLU A 508 3.12 21.58 -6.77
N VAL A 509 2.53 21.55 -7.95
CA VAL A 509 1.20 22.09 -8.24
C VAL A 509 0.32 20.94 -8.66
N GLY A 510 -0.91 20.89 -8.15
CA GLY A 510 -1.86 19.83 -8.43
C GLY A 510 -3.25 20.35 -8.72
N TYR A 511 -3.98 19.61 -9.54
CA TYR A 511 -5.40 19.78 -9.75
C TYR A 511 -6.09 18.42 -9.68
N THR A 512 -7.10 18.33 -8.82
CA THR A 512 -7.90 17.12 -8.63
C THR A 512 -9.35 17.44 -8.97
N GLN A 513 -9.98 16.60 -9.79
CA GLN A 513 -11.40 16.67 -10.13
C GLN A 513 -12.08 15.38 -9.76
N ARG A 514 -13.24 15.46 -9.06
CA ARG A 514 -14.02 14.29 -8.67
C ARG A 514 -15.52 14.55 -8.88
N PHE A 515 -16.19 13.58 -9.52
CA PHE A 515 -17.64 13.51 -9.66
C PHE A 515 -18.13 12.15 -9.17
N ARG A 516 -19.09 12.13 -8.28
CA ARG A 516 -19.79 10.90 -7.86
C ARG A 516 -21.27 11.08 -8.06
N TYR A 517 -21.83 10.25 -8.93
CA TYR A 517 -23.25 10.15 -9.19
C TYR A 517 -23.79 8.97 -8.39
N ILE A 518 -24.75 9.22 -7.52
CA ILE A 518 -25.43 8.23 -6.68
C ILE A 518 -26.86 8.18 -7.16
N GLU A 519 -27.37 6.96 -7.38
CA GLU A 519 -28.75 6.72 -7.79
C GLU A 519 -29.73 7.50 -6.88
N ASP A 520 -30.67 8.21 -7.50
CA ASP A 520 -31.69 9.05 -6.83
C ASP A 520 -31.16 10.15 -5.89
N GLN A 521 -29.89 10.55 -6.03
CA GLN A 521 -29.30 11.62 -5.22
C GLN A 521 -28.65 12.70 -6.09
N THR A 522 -28.44 13.86 -5.46
CA THR A 522 -27.68 14.96 -6.08
C THR A 522 -26.23 14.56 -6.26
N ALA A 523 -25.68 14.79 -7.45
CA ALA A 523 -24.28 14.49 -7.75
C ALA A 523 -23.31 15.26 -6.83
N GLN A 524 -22.39 14.53 -6.23
CA GLN A 524 -21.29 15.09 -5.46
C GLN A 524 -20.16 15.51 -6.41
N LYS A 525 -19.76 16.77 -6.35
CA LYS A 525 -18.72 17.32 -7.23
C LYS A 525 -17.66 18.01 -6.38
N SER A 526 -16.41 17.79 -6.68
CA SER A 526 -15.26 18.43 -6.02
C SER A 526 -14.18 18.71 -7.05
N GLY A 527 -13.63 19.90 -7.00
CA GLY A 527 -12.47 20.31 -7.79
C GLY A 527 -11.50 21.06 -6.89
N VAL A 528 -10.27 20.60 -6.78
CA VAL A 528 -9.27 21.14 -5.85
C VAL A 528 -8.03 21.54 -6.60
N ILE A 529 -7.61 22.78 -6.46
CA ILE A 529 -6.28 23.25 -6.89
C ILE A 529 -5.39 23.34 -5.67
N SER A 530 -4.12 22.94 -5.81
CA SER A 530 -3.17 22.97 -4.70
C SER A 530 -1.77 23.32 -5.15
N VAL A 531 -0.98 23.88 -4.22
CA VAL A 531 0.45 24.14 -4.38
C VAL A 531 1.15 23.80 -3.07
N GLY A 532 2.37 23.24 -3.16
CA GLY A 532 3.08 22.84 -1.95
C GLY A 532 4.58 22.63 -2.15
N LEU A 533 5.29 22.66 -1.02
CA LEU A 533 6.65 22.15 -0.87
C LEU A 533 6.52 20.75 -0.26
N ARG A 534 6.76 19.74 -1.07
CA ARG A 534 6.50 18.35 -0.73
C ARG A 534 7.80 17.57 -0.53
N SER A 535 7.85 16.75 0.50
CA SER A 535 8.96 15.82 0.73
C SER A 535 8.40 14.54 1.34
N SER A 536 7.97 13.62 0.48
CA SER A 536 7.36 12.36 0.92
C SER A 536 7.48 11.30 -0.14
N PHE A 537 7.67 10.05 0.31
CA PHE A 537 7.54 8.85 -0.51
C PHE A 537 6.25 8.09 -0.23
N ARG A 538 5.33 8.65 0.57
CA ARG A 538 4.05 8.00 0.89
C ARG A 538 3.10 8.03 -0.30
N ASN A 539 2.35 6.94 -0.47
CA ASN A 539 1.19 6.94 -1.35
C ASN A 539 0.00 7.59 -0.63
N PHE A 540 -0.63 8.56 -1.27
CA PHE A 540 -1.88 9.15 -0.84
C PHE A 540 -2.98 8.73 -1.80
N TYR A 541 -4.06 8.17 -1.26
CA TYR A 541 -5.21 7.72 -2.01
C TYR A 541 -6.32 8.77 -1.92
N GLY A 542 -6.54 9.51 -3.02
CA GLY A 542 -7.55 10.58 -3.10
C GLY A 542 -8.79 10.19 -3.89
N ASP A 543 -8.83 9.01 -4.46
CA ASP A 543 -9.86 8.52 -5.37
C ASP A 543 -10.97 7.68 -4.67
N MET A 544 -11.27 8.07 -3.41
CA MET A 544 -12.30 7.45 -2.56
C MET A 544 -13.72 7.85 -2.93
#